data_d63150ff79e11c6f0a3c6ac4de7d69da
#
_entry.id   d63150ff79e11c6f0a3c6ac4de7d69da
#
_cell.length_a   1.000
_cell.length_b   1.000
_cell.length_c   1.000
_cell.angle_alpha   90.00
_cell.angle_beta   90.00
_cell.angle_gamma   90.00
#
_symmetry.space_group_name_H-M   'P 1'
#
loop_
_entity.id
_entity.type
_entity.pdbx_description
1 polymer ?
#
loop_
_entity_poly.entity_id
_entity_poly.type
_entity_poly.pdbx_seq_one_letter_code
_entity_poly.pdbx_strand_id
1 'polypeptide(L)'
;MEQYDVAIIGAGVCGANIARKLSQYELDVVLLEKEIDVSLGTSKANSGIVHGGFHDHISTLKARLELQGALMFDRLHEELDFPFERCGILVAALHEDEMRAIEQLYLQGVENGVIGIEMCSRERMLELEPKLNPDVVGGLYAPSGGILEPYRFVFSLVESARKNGVQVKTEFEVARAQRDGEFWQIQSKAGETVRARYVVNSAGLHADTISAAFGAEHFTIAPRKGEYYLLDRTTKAKPSRVIFPVPTEVSKGILVIPTVEGTVLIGPTASSAQDKEDFATTRDQLEHILHSARMMVPSISENDVITSFAGLRASYGNDFYIANSEKAPAFVQVAGIQSPGLTASPAIGEYVKDLLKKAGLRLVEKPSWDPYVHKVPRARDADPYTLDTLVAQDPAYGDIVCRCERVSEAEIVKAIRAGHTTLDGIKYYTRAQMGRCQGGFCTYKIIRILMRETGMSWDQITKHGGNSAILKGSL
;
A
#
# COMPACT_ATOMS: atom_id res chain seq x y z
N MET A 1 -22.73 -18.26 -16.36
CA MET A 1 -22.15 -16.93 -16.03
C MET A 1 -22.29 -16.75 -14.53
N GLU A 2 -21.18 -16.50 -13.83
CA GLU A 2 -21.19 -16.30 -12.38
C GLU A 2 -21.89 -14.97 -12.05
N GLN A 3 -22.67 -15.00 -10.97
CA GLN A 3 -23.49 -13.87 -10.54
C GLN A 3 -23.16 -13.49 -9.11
N TYR A 4 -23.05 -12.18 -8.87
CA TYR A 4 -22.67 -11.61 -7.58
C TYR A 4 -23.62 -10.47 -7.16
N ASP A 5 -23.66 -10.19 -5.89
CA ASP A 5 -24.30 -8.99 -5.36
C ASP A 5 -23.44 -7.76 -5.65
N VAL A 6 -22.12 -7.87 -5.42
CA VAL A 6 -21.16 -6.75 -5.59
C VAL A 6 -19.93 -7.21 -6.36
N ALA A 7 -19.54 -6.46 -7.40
CA ALA A 7 -18.23 -6.55 -8.04
C ALA A 7 -17.37 -5.33 -7.65
N ILE A 8 -16.17 -5.57 -7.16
CA ILE A 8 -15.19 -4.54 -6.82
C ILE A 8 -14.09 -4.61 -7.88
N ILE A 9 -13.78 -3.50 -8.55
CA ILE A 9 -12.79 -3.43 -9.62
C ILE A 9 -11.51 -2.79 -9.10
N GLY A 10 -10.41 -3.54 -9.08
CA GLY A 10 -9.10 -3.16 -8.59
C GLY A 10 -8.81 -3.68 -7.18
N ALA A 11 -7.79 -4.55 -7.04
CA ALA A 11 -7.35 -5.15 -5.78
C ALA A 11 -6.14 -4.41 -5.16
N GLY A 12 -6.13 -3.08 -5.27
CA GLY A 12 -5.30 -2.20 -4.47
C GLY A 12 -5.85 -2.05 -3.05
N VAL A 13 -5.21 -1.19 -2.23
CA VAL A 13 -5.55 -1.03 -0.81
C VAL A 13 -7.01 -0.62 -0.56
N CYS A 14 -7.61 0.19 -1.44
CA CYS A 14 -9.02 0.57 -1.30
C CYS A 14 -9.95 -0.61 -1.59
N GLY A 15 -9.79 -1.28 -2.73
CA GLY A 15 -10.61 -2.43 -3.09
C GLY A 15 -10.48 -3.58 -2.11
N ALA A 16 -9.28 -3.84 -1.59
CA ALA A 16 -9.04 -4.86 -0.58
C ALA A 16 -9.75 -4.54 0.75
N ASN A 17 -9.73 -3.28 1.22
CA ASN A 17 -10.48 -2.87 2.41
C ASN A 17 -11.99 -2.95 2.21
N ILE A 18 -12.50 -2.54 1.02
CA ILE A 18 -13.92 -2.65 0.68
C ILE A 18 -14.34 -4.13 0.64
N ALA A 19 -13.54 -4.99 0.00
CA ALA A 19 -13.81 -6.44 -0.07
C ALA A 19 -13.87 -7.07 1.33
N ARG A 20 -12.86 -6.78 2.19
CA ARG A 20 -12.87 -7.24 3.58
C ARG A 20 -14.07 -6.69 4.36
N LYS A 21 -14.45 -5.41 4.16
CA LYS A 21 -15.62 -4.85 4.84
C LYS A 21 -16.92 -5.52 4.39
N LEU A 22 -17.11 -5.74 3.10
CA LEU A 22 -18.30 -6.40 2.58
C LEU A 22 -18.35 -7.89 2.92
N SER A 23 -17.22 -8.55 3.16
CA SER A 23 -17.17 -9.95 3.59
C SER A 23 -17.85 -10.22 4.95
N GLN A 24 -18.13 -9.16 5.72
CA GLN A 24 -18.88 -9.24 6.99
C GLN A 24 -20.37 -9.56 6.80
N TYR A 25 -20.87 -9.44 5.57
CA TYR A 25 -22.30 -9.54 5.27
C TYR A 25 -22.60 -10.76 4.40
N GLU A 26 -23.84 -11.23 4.48
CA GLU A 26 -24.40 -12.30 3.63
C GLU A 26 -24.55 -11.78 2.18
N LEU A 27 -23.42 -11.68 1.50
CA LEU A 27 -23.29 -11.17 0.13
C LEU A 27 -22.35 -12.06 -0.68
N ASP A 28 -22.70 -12.25 -1.94
CA ASP A 28 -21.80 -12.80 -2.95
C ASP A 28 -20.96 -11.67 -3.54
N VAL A 29 -19.67 -11.62 -3.17
CA VAL A 29 -18.76 -10.53 -3.57
C VAL A 29 -17.63 -11.08 -4.43
N VAL A 30 -17.33 -10.38 -5.53
CA VAL A 30 -16.13 -10.63 -6.36
C VAL A 30 -15.22 -9.41 -6.38
N LEU A 31 -13.93 -9.65 -6.19
CA LEU A 31 -12.85 -8.67 -6.36
C LEU A 31 -12.12 -8.98 -7.68
N LEU A 32 -12.18 -8.05 -8.63
CA LEU A 32 -11.62 -8.18 -9.97
C LEU A 32 -10.30 -7.39 -10.06
N GLU A 33 -9.21 -8.04 -10.45
CA GLU A 33 -7.89 -7.41 -10.61
C GLU A 33 -7.32 -7.69 -11.99
N LYS A 34 -6.77 -6.66 -12.65
CA LYS A 34 -6.18 -6.81 -13.99
C LYS A 34 -4.85 -7.54 -14.00
N GLU A 35 -4.09 -7.41 -12.92
CA GLU A 35 -2.78 -8.02 -12.76
C GLU A 35 -2.91 -9.50 -12.33
N ILE A 36 -1.79 -10.23 -12.42
CA ILE A 36 -1.71 -11.64 -11.99
C ILE A 36 -1.82 -11.79 -10.47
N ASP A 37 -1.58 -10.71 -9.72
CA ASP A 37 -1.64 -10.70 -8.25
C ASP A 37 -2.17 -9.36 -7.74
N VAL A 38 -2.59 -9.32 -6.49
CA VAL A 38 -3.11 -8.13 -5.83
C VAL A 38 -1.98 -7.17 -5.45
N SER A 39 -2.30 -5.89 -5.18
CA SER A 39 -1.34 -4.86 -4.75
C SER A 39 -0.31 -4.40 -5.80
N LEU A 40 -0.32 -4.91 -7.02
CA LEU A 40 0.74 -4.63 -8.00
C LEU A 40 0.70 -3.21 -8.62
N GLY A 41 -0.33 -2.40 -8.33
CA GLY A 41 -0.42 -0.97 -8.70
C GLY A 41 0.27 -0.03 -7.70
N THR A 42 -0.31 1.14 -7.47
CA THR A 42 0.16 2.19 -6.54
C THR A 42 0.39 1.68 -5.11
N SER A 43 -0.36 0.67 -4.67
CA SER A 43 -0.33 0.16 -3.30
C SER A 43 1.01 -0.48 -2.91
N LYS A 44 1.81 -1.00 -3.85
CA LYS A 44 3.15 -1.55 -3.57
C LYS A 44 4.25 -0.48 -3.52
N ALA A 45 4.01 0.69 -4.11
CA ALA A 45 5.04 1.71 -4.35
C ALA A 45 4.66 3.06 -3.74
N ASN A 46 4.65 3.12 -2.41
CA ASN A 46 4.36 4.31 -1.62
C ASN A 46 5.23 4.35 -0.36
N SER A 47 5.04 5.37 0.46
CA SER A 47 5.85 5.62 1.67
C SER A 47 5.55 4.69 2.84
N GLY A 48 4.46 3.94 2.83
CA GLY A 48 4.04 3.09 3.97
C GLY A 48 3.66 3.87 5.24
N ILE A 49 3.34 5.15 5.14
CA ILE A 49 3.03 6.00 6.28
C ILE A 49 1.56 5.92 6.65
N VAL A 50 1.29 5.70 7.94
CA VAL A 50 0.02 6.04 8.58
C VAL A 50 0.14 7.49 9.05
N HIS A 51 -0.53 8.41 8.36
CA HIS A 51 -0.44 9.83 8.62
C HIS A 51 -1.09 10.24 9.95
N GLY A 52 -0.68 11.41 10.47
CA GLY A 52 -1.09 11.92 11.79
C GLY A 52 -2.33 12.81 11.80
N GLY A 53 -2.97 13.08 10.65
CA GLY A 53 -4.23 13.82 10.60
C GLY A 53 -4.14 15.35 10.64
N PHE A 54 -2.96 15.94 10.49
CA PHE A 54 -2.74 17.39 10.64
C PHE A 54 -2.50 18.16 9.34
N HIS A 55 -2.34 17.47 8.19
CA HIS A 55 -1.99 18.12 6.91
C HIS A 55 -3.19 18.67 6.13
N ASP A 56 -4.31 17.98 6.17
CA ASP A 56 -5.48 18.31 5.38
C ASP A 56 -6.61 18.81 6.29
N HIS A 57 -7.38 19.83 5.86
CA HIS A 57 -8.44 20.42 6.67
C HIS A 57 -9.65 19.50 6.80
N ILE A 58 -10.26 19.42 7.99
CA ILE A 58 -11.37 18.51 8.33
C ILE A 58 -12.61 18.65 7.43
N SER A 59 -12.78 19.79 6.74
CA SER A 59 -13.86 19.99 5.76
C SER A 59 -13.73 19.06 4.54
N THR A 60 -12.53 18.55 4.24
CA THR A 60 -12.29 17.63 3.11
C THR A 60 -12.66 16.20 3.47
N LEU A 61 -13.08 15.43 2.45
CA LEU A 61 -13.38 14.01 2.66
C LEU A 61 -12.11 13.23 3.04
N LYS A 62 -10.98 13.55 2.39
CA LYS A 62 -9.70 12.89 2.67
C LYS A 62 -9.23 13.05 4.11
N ALA A 63 -9.35 14.26 4.71
CA ALA A 63 -8.97 14.48 6.12
C ALA A 63 -9.86 13.69 7.08
N ARG A 64 -11.18 13.69 6.85
CA ARG A 64 -12.12 12.92 7.68
C ARG A 64 -11.84 11.41 7.63
N LEU A 65 -11.63 10.87 6.43
CA LEU A 65 -11.35 9.44 6.26
C LEU A 65 -9.94 9.07 6.73
N GLU A 66 -8.95 9.99 6.61
CA GLU A 66 -7.62 9.82 7.19
C GLU A 66 -7.67 9.62 8.70
N LEU A 67 -8.33 10.55 9.41
CA LEU A 67 -8.46 10.50 10.87
C LEU A 67 -9.16 9.22 11.33
N GLN A 68 -10.28 8.88 10.70
CA GLN A 68 -11.02 7.67 11.01
C GLN A 68 -10.19 6.41 10.72
N GLY A 69 -9.52 6.36 9.56
CA GLY A 69 -8.69 5.23 9.15
C GLY A 69 -7.48 5.05 10.05
N ALA A 70 -6.80 6.14 10.45
CA ALA A 70 -5.64 6.09 11.33
C ALA A 70 -5.93 5.38 12.66
N LEU A 71 -7.12 5.56 13.23
CA LEU A 71 -7.56 4.93 14.47
C LEU A 71 -7.84 3.43 14.33
N MET A 72 -8.00 2.92 13.10
CA MET A 72 -8.33 1.50 12.87
C MET A 72 -7.09 0.59 12.81
N PHE A 73 -5.89 1.14 12.63
CA PHE A 73 -4.69 0.32 12.34
C PHE A 73 -4.24 -0.57 13.48
N ASP A 74 -4.38 -0.14 14.75
CA ASP A 74 -4.00 -0.99 15.89
C ASP A 74 -4.82 -2.27 15.92
N ARG A 75 -6.15 -2.14 15.79
CA ARG A 75 -7.05 -3.29 15.68
C ARG A 75 -6.76 -4.13 14.43
N LEU A 76 -6.56 -3.49 13.28
CA LEU A 76 -6.26 -4.21 12.04
C LEU A 76 -4.94 -4.99 12.14
N HIS A 77 -3.94 -4.46 12.84
CA HIS A 77 -2.67 -5.16 13.09
C HIS A 77 -2.84 -6.40 14.00
N GLU A 78 -3.80 -6.36 14.94
CA GLU A 78 -4.14 -7.54 15.76
C GLU A 78 -4.85 -8.61 14.92
N GLU A 79 -5.78 -8.21 14.06
CA GLU A 79 -6.62 -9.09 13.25
C GLU A 79 -5.90 -9.68 12.02
N LEU A 80 -4.93 -8.95 11.45
CA LEU A 80 -4.29 -9.24 10.18
C LEU A 80 -2.79 -9.53 10.34
N ASP A 81 -2.18 -10.14 9.31
CA ASP A 81 -0.76 -10.43 9.28
C ASP A 81 0.00 -9.41 8.42
N PHE A 82 0.31 -8.25 9.00
CA PHE A 82 1.18 -7.24 8.39
C PHE A 82 1.97 -6.48 9.45
N PRO A 83 3.23 -6.09 9.18
CA PRO A 83 4.02 -5.27 10.09
C PRO A 83 3.48 -3.84 10.18
N PHE A 84 3.38 -3.33 11.41
CA PHE A 84 2.94 -1.97 11.70
C PHE A 84 3.60 -1.45 12.98
N GLU A 85 3.97 -0.17 13.01
CA GLU A 85 4.57 0.49 14.16
C GLU A 85 4.08 1.94 14.27
N ARG A 86 3.60 2.34 15.45
CA ARG A 86 3.32 3.75 15.76
C ARG A 86 4.60 4.44 16.24
N CYS A 87 5.41 4.88 15.29
CA CYS A 87 6.68 5.54 15.59
C CYS A 87 6.55 7.06 15.75
N GLY A 88 5.41 7.65 15.37
CA GLY A 88 5.20 9.10 15.35
C GLY A 88 5.80 9.79 14.12
N ILE A 89 5.35 11.02 13.91
CA ILE A 89 5.77 11.90 12.81
C ILE A 89 6.33 13.19 13.38
N LEU A 90 7.48 13.63 12.87
CA LEU A 90 8.06 14.94 13.12
C LEU A 90 7.96 15.79 11.85
N VAL A 91 7.59 17.06 11.98
CA VAL A 91 7.78 18.08 10.94
C VAL A 91 8.84 19.04 11.47
N ALA A 92 10.00 19.07 10.83
CA ALA A 92 11.16 19.80 11.31
C ALA A 92 11.37 21.12 10.54
N ALA A 93 11.49 22.24 11.27
CA ALA A 93 11.85 23.54 10.74
C ALA A 93 13.36 23.77 10.90
N LEU A 94 14.04 24.19 9.83
CA LEU A 94 15.45 24.56 9.84
C LEU A 94 15.68 26.08 9.89
N HIS A 95 14.63 26.86 9.63
CA HIS A 95 14.66 28.32 9.66
C HIS A 95 13.53 28.89 10.51
N GLU A 96 13.77 30.03 11.17
CA GLU A 96 12.80 30.66 12.07
C GLU A 96 11.51 31.09 11.34
N ASP A 97 11.59 31.49 10.08
CA ASP A 97 10.42 31.86 9.26
C ASP A 97 9.50 30.67 8.94
N GLU A 98 10.02 29.46 8.99
CA GLU A 98 9.25 28.23 8.82
C GLU A 98 8.34 27.91 10.04
N MET A 99 8.65 28.46 11.22
CA MET A 99 7.88 28.20 12.45
C MET A 99 6.42 28.67 12.34
N ARG A 100 6.14 29.68 11.50
CA ARG A 100 4.76 30.09 11.24
C ARG A 100 3.95 28.99 10.55
N ALA A 101 4.55 28.25 9.62
CA ALA A 101 3.89 27.11 8.98
C ALA A 101 3.70 25.95 9.97
N ILE A 102 4.66 25.71 10.87
CA ILE A 102 4.52 24.75 11.97
C ILE A 102 3.32 25.09 12.86
N GLU A 103 3.18 26.36 13.26
CA GLU A 103 2.03 26.80 14.05
C GLU A 103 0.69 26.57 13.33
N GLN A 104 0.63 26.85 12.04
CA GLN A 104 -0.57 26.60 11.22
C GLN A 104 -0.92 25.11 11.19
N LEU A 105 0.07 24.23 10.98
CA LEU A 105 -0.13 22.77 11.02
C LEU A 105 -0.60 22.30 12.42
N TYR A 106 -0.04 22.87 13.48
CA TYR A 106 -0.45 22.56 14.85
C TYR A 106 -1.91 22.94 15.10
N LEU A 107 -2.30 24.18 14.77
CA LEU A 107 -3.68 24.65 14.93
C LEU A 107 -4.66 23.80 14.12
N GLN A 108 -4.31 23.48 12.89
CA GLN A 108 -5.12 22.58 12.04
C GLN A 108 -5.23 21.17 12.64
N GLY A 109 -4.13 20.64 13.20
CA GLY A 109 -4.15 19.35 13.87
C GLY A 109 -5.03 19.33 15.12
N VAL A 110 -5.02 20.42 15.91
CA VAL A 110 -5.91 20.61 17.08
C VAL A 110 -7.37 20.68 16.61
N GLU A 111 -7.68 21.46 15.57
CA GLU A 111 -9.03 21.56 14.99
C GLU A 111 -9.54 20.21 14.46
N ASN A 112 -8.66 19.45 13.82
CA ASN A 112 -8.95 18.10 13.34
C ASN A 112 -9.10 17.06 14.47
N GLY A 113 -8.77 17.40 15.71
CA GLY A 113 -8.87 16.50 16.87
C GLY A 113 -7.72 15.49 16.98
N VAL A 114 -6.53 15.82 16.45
CA VAL A 114 -5.34 14.96 16.58
C VAL A 114 -4.87 14.91 18.02
N ILE A 115 -4.91 13.72 18.62
CA ILE A 115 -4.55 13.51 20.02
C ILE A 115 -3.04 13.57 20.19
N GLY A 116 -2.58 14.35 21.17
CA GLY A 116 -1.16 14.40 21.55
C GLY A 116 -0.27 15.16 20.59
N ILE A 117 -0.84 15.91 19.64
CA ILE A 117 -0.05 16.81 18.78
C ILE A 117 0.66 17.87 19.61
N GLU A 118 1.95 18.12 19.34
CA GLU A 118 2.83 18.96 20.17
C GLU A 118 3.66 19.89 19.28
N MET A 119 3.70 21.19 19.61
CA MET A 119 4.74 22.09 19.11
C MET A 119 6.01 21.87 19.91
N CYS A 120 7.11 21.62 19.24
CA CYS A 120 8.38 21.24 19.84
C CYS A 120 9.43 22.33 19.70
N SER A 121 10.15 22.65 20.82
CA SER A 121 11.39 23.41 20.76
C SER A 121 12.50 22.61 20.05
N ARG A 122 13.62 23.28 19.72
CA ARG A 122 14.82 22.65 19.19
C ARG A 122 15.28 21.47 20.06
N GLU A 123 15.38 21.68 21.39
CA GLU A 123 15.82 20.66 22.34
C GLU A 123 14.90 19.44 22.30
N ARG A 124 13.58 19.68 22.27
CA ARG A 124 12.58 18.62 22.22
C ARG A 124 12.64 17.83 20.90
N MET A 125 12.88 18.51 19.78
CA MET A 125 13.06 17.86 18.48
C MET A 125 14.28 16.92 18.49
N LEU A 126 15.42 17.38 19.03
CA LEU A 126 16.66 16.59 19.11
C LEU A 126 16.57 15.46 20.15
N GLU A 127 15.79 15.64 21.22
CA GLU A 127 15.47 14.56 22.17
C GLU A 127 14.64 13.46 21.50
N LEU A 128 13.60 13.85 20.77
CA LEU A 128 12.71 12.93 20.07
C LEU A 128 13.45 12.18 18.94
N GLU A 129 14.35 12.89 18.22
CA GLU A 129 15.08 12.30 17.09
C GLU A 129 16.53 12.83 17.03
N PRO A 130 17.48 12.14 17.67
CA PRO A 130 18.89 12.56 17.70
C PRO A 130 19.61 12.53 16.33
N LYS A 131 18.96 11.96 15.28
CA LYS A 131 19.51 11.93 13.92
C LYS A 131 19.18 13.18 13.10
N LEU A 132 18.28 14.04 13.60
CA LEU A 132 17.96 15.30 12.94
C LEU A 132 19.20 16.18 12.79
N ASN A 133 19.14 17.04 11.76
CA ASN A 133 20.09 18.12 11.61
C ASN A 133 20.15 18.96 12.89
N PRO A 134 21.34 19.18 13.49
CA PRO A 134 21.48 19.99 14.70
C PRO A 134 21.07 21.45 14.53
N ASP A 135 20.93 21.94 13.30
CA ASP A 135 20.46 23.30 13.01
C ASP A 135 18.93 23.44 13.05
N VAL A 136 18.18 22.36 13.40
CA VAL A 136 16.73 22.44 13.60
C VAL A 136 16.38 23.51 14.64
N VAL A 137 15.44 24.39 14.31
CA VAL A 137 15.02 25.49 15.21
C VAL A 137 13.79 25.12 16.02
N GLY A 138 12.97 24.20 15.55
CA GLY A 138 11.76 23.71 16.21
C GLY A 138 10.97 22.81 15.27
N GLY A 139 9.73 22.49 15.63
CA GLY A 139 8.90 21.65 14.80
C GLY A 139 7.58 21.22 15.42
N LEU A 140 6.98 20.22 14.80
CA LEU A 140 5.73 19.59 15.22
C LEU A 140 5.96 18.09 15.46
N TYR A 141 5.37 17.56 16.52
CA TYR A 141 5.30 16.12 16.77
C TYR A 141 3.86 15.63 16.78
N ALA A 142 3.57 14.59 16.00
CA ALA A 142 2.28 13.90 15.99
C ALA A 142 2.49 12.41 16.34
N PRO A 143 2.20 12.00 17.59
CA PRO A 143 2.45 10.63 18.07
C PRO A 143 1.53 9.59 17.40
N SER A 144 0.37 10.02 16.88
CA SER A 144 -0.60 9.16 16.18
C SER A 144 -0.11 8.62 14.85
N GLY A 145 0.95 9.20 14.29
CA GLY A 145 1.55 8.73 13.06
C GLY A 145 2.30 7.40 13.20
N GLY A 146 2.46 6.69 12.09
CA GLY A 146 3.14 5.40 12.10
C GLY A 146 3.59 4.96 10.71
N ILE A 147 4.12 3.74 10.65
CA ILE A 147 4.62 3.10 9.43
C ILE A 147 4.10 1.68 9.34
N LEU A 148 3.91 1.20 8.11
CA LEU A 148 3.51 -0.18 7.83
C LEU A 148 4.14 -0.69 6.52
N GLU A 149 4.05 -1.99 6.30
CA GLU A 149 4.40 -2.60 5.02
C GLU A 149 3.15 -2.64 4.11
N PRO A 150 3.04 -1.75 3.11
CA PRO A 150 1.76 -1.50 2.43
C PRO A 150 1.27 -2.68 1.58
N TYR A 151 2.17 -3.40 0.91
CA TYR A 151 1.79 -4.57 0.10
C TYR A 151 1.38 -5.75 0.99
N ARG A 152 2.05 -5.99 2.12
CA ARG A 152 1.65 -7.05 3.06
C ARG A 152 0.30 -6.76 3.69
N PHE A 153 0.01 -5.49 3.97
CA PHE A 153 -1.32 -5.06 4.43
C PHE A 153 -2.40 -5.43 3.40
N VAL A 154 -2.18 -5.14 2.10
CA VAL A 154 -3.15 -5.50 1.04
C VAL A 154 -3.32 -7.00 0.91
N PHE A 155 -2.22 -7.78 0.92
CA PHE A 155 -2.31 -9.25 0.88
C PHE A 155 -3.15 -9.79 2.04
N SER A 156 -2.88 -9.31 3.25
CA SER A 156 -3.59 -9.78 4.43
C SER A 156 -5.08 -9.38 4.45
N LEU A 157 -5.43 -8.19 3.92
CA LEU A 157 -6.82 -7.79 3.69
C LEU A 157 -7.53 -8.75 2.74
N VAL A 158 -6.87 -9.11 1.63
CA VAL A 158 -7.44 -10.03 0.63
C VAL A 158 -7.53 -11.46 1.17
N GLU A 159 -6.54 -11.93 1.92
CA GLU A 159 -6.60 -13.21 2.63
C GLU A 159 -7.81 -13.27 3.58
N SER A 160 -8.03 -12.20 4.38
CA SER A 160 -9.19 -12.09 5.26
C SER A 160 -10.51 -12.10 4.48
N ALA A 161 -10.57 -11.37 3.36
CA ALA A 161 -11.77 -11.33 2.51
C ALA A 161 -12.06 -12.71 1.88
N ARG A 162 -11.05 -13.40 1.32
CA ARG A 162 -11.17 -14.77 0.77
C ARG A 162 -11.62 -15.77 1.81
N LYS A 163 -11.04 -15.75 3.02
CA LYS A 163 -11.44 -16.60 4.15
C LYS A 163 -12.92 -16.45 4.48
N ASN A 164 -13.47 -15.25 4.32
CA ASN A 164 -14.86 -14.92 4.58
C ASN A 164 -15.75 -14.94 3.32
N GLY A 165 -15.33 -15.62 2.24
CA GLY A 165 -16.18 -15.96 1.11
C GLY A 165 -16.10 -15.01 -0.09
N VAL A 166 -15.25 -13.97 -0.07
CA VAL A 166 -15.04 -13.13 -1.26
C VAL A 166 -14.27 -13.90 -2.32
N GLN A 167 -14.78 -13.93 -3.53
CA GLN A 167 -14.05 -14.46 -4.68
C GLN A 167 -13.08 -13.41 -5.22
N VAL A 168 -11.87 -13.83 -5.57
CA VAL A 168 -10.84 -12.95 -6.16
C VAL A 168 -10.44 -13.51 -7.51
N LYS A 169 -10.63 -12.70 -8.55
CA LYS A 169 -10.24 -13.02 -9.92
C LYS A 169 -9.14 -12.06 -10.36
N THR A 170 -7.95 -12.60 -10.50
CA THR A 170 -6.79 -11.92 -11.09
C THR A 170 -6.78 -12.11 -12.61
N GLU A 171 -5.95 -11.35 -13.33
CA GLU A 171 -5.89 -11.33 -14.80
C GLU A 171 -7.26 -10.98 -15.45
N PHE A 172 -8.13 -10.34 -14.68
CA PHE A 172 -9.45 -9.89 -15.14
C PHE A 172 -9.42 -8.37 -15.45
N GLU A 173 -8.80 -8.01 -16.56
CA GLU A 173 -8.80 -6.61 -17.02
C GLU A 173 -10.15 -6.26 -17.66
N VAL A 174 -10.95 -5.43 -16.98
CA VAL A 174 -12.26 -5.01 -17.45
C VAL A 174 -12.13 -4.23 -18.76
N ALA A 175 -12.78 -4.70 -19.83
CA ALA A 175 -12.78 -4.07 -21.14
C ALA A 175 -14.08 -3.31 -21.41
N ARG A 176 -15.21 -3.88 -21.02
CA ARG A 176 -16.54 -3.28 -21.24
C ARG A 176 -17.54 -3.75 -20.18
N ALA A 177 -18.55 -2.94 -19.99
CA ALA A 177 -19.71 -3.29 -19.17
C ALA A 177 -21.01 -2.90 -19.86
N GLN A 178 -22.05 -3.66 -19.63
CA GLN A 178 -23.38 -3.39 -20.18
C GLN A 178 -24.42 -3.68 -19.11
N ARG A 179 -25.43 -2.81 -19.02
CA ARG A 179 -26.58 -3.03 -18.14
C ARG A 179 -27.53 -4.07 -18.75
N ASP A 180 -27.91 -5.06 -17.94
CA ASP A 180 -28.86 -6.10 -18.28
C ASP A 180 -29.85 -6.27 -17.12
N GLY A 181 -31.01 -5.63 -17.20
CA GLY A 181 -31.96 -5.53 -16.12
C GLY A 181 -31.37 -4.88 -14.85
N GLU A 182 -31.39 -5.57 -13.73
CA GLU A 182 -30.80 -5.12 -12.46
C GLU A 182 -29.29 -5.39 -12.35
N PHE A 183 -28.69 -6.10 -13.32
CA PHE A 183 -27.29 -6.49 -13.30
C PHE A 183 -26.43 -5.68 -14.26
N TRP A 184 -25.17 -5.55 -13.92
CA TRP A 184 -24.09 -5.21 -14.83
C TRP A 184 -23.45 -6.51 -15.34
N GLN A 185 -23.37 -6.68 -16.64
CA GLN A 185 -22.57 -7.68 -17.29
C GLN A 185 -21.19 -7.06 -17.56
N ILE A 186 -20.15 -7.60 -16.90
CA ILE A 186 -18.80 -7.08 -16.93
C ILE A 186 -17.91 -8.06 -17.67
N GLN A 187 -17.29 -7.64 -18.77
CA GLN A 187 -16.43 -8.48 -19.58
C GLN A 187 -14.98 -8.04 -19.50
N SER A 188 -14.10 -9.01 -19.31
CA SER A 188 -12.64 -8.82 -19.39
C SER A 188 -12.15 -8.73 -20.83
N LYS A 189 -10.92 -8.22 -21.03
CA LYS A 189 -10.21 -8.26 -22.33
C LYS A 189 -10.02 -9.69 -22.85
N ALA A 190 -9.86 -10.66 -21.95
CA ALA A 190 -9.75 -12.08 -22.30
C ALA A 190 -11.09 -12.73 -22.68
N GLY A 191 -12.21 -12.00 -22.57
CA GLY A 191 -13.54 -12.49 -22.93
C GLY A 191 -14.30 -13.18 -21.78
N GLU A 192 -13.71 -13.32 -20.60
CA GLU A 192 -14.41 -13.79 -19.40
C GLU A 192 -15.49 -12.78 -18.98
N THR A 193 -16.62 -13.27 -18.47
CA THR A 193 -17.76 -12.43 -18.12
C THR A 193 -18.31 -12.80 -16.75
N VAL A 194 -18.56 -11.78 -15.93
CA VAL A 194 -19.27 -11.89 -14.65
C VAL A 194 -20.48 -10.95 -14.63
N ARG A 195 -21.46 -11.22 -13.76
CA ARG A 195 -22.63 -10.36 -13.54
C ARG A 195 -22.66 -9.89 -12.08
N ALA A 196 -22.96 -8.61 -11.85
CA ALA A 196 -23.11 -8.05 -10.50
C ALA A 196 -24.25 -7.04 -10.44
N ARG A 197 -24.97 -7.00 -9.31
CA ARG A 197 -26.02 -5.98 -9.09
C ARG A 197 -25.40 -4.60 -8.83
N TYR A 198 -24.38 -4.56 -7.99
CA TYR A 198 -23.65 -3.35 -7.61
C TYR A 198 -22.19 -3.45 -8.06
N VAL A 199 -21.62 -2.31 -8.41
CA VAL A 199 -20.22 -2.23 -8.85
C VAL A 199 -19.52 -1.13 -8.08
N VAL A 200 -18.29 -1.41 -7.62
CA VAL A 200 -17.41 -0.41 -7.01
C VAL A 200 -16.16 -0.25 -7.87
N ASN A 201 -15.94 0.96 -8.37
CA ASN A 201 -14.76 1.33 -9.14
C ASN A 201 -13.66 1.81 -8.19
N SER A 202 -12.71 0.94 -7.85
CA SER A 202 -11.50 1.24 -7.07
C SER A 202 -10.23 1.00 -7.88
N ALA A 203 -10.28 1.23 -9.19
CA ALA A 203 -9.23 0.93 -10.16
C ALA A 203 -8.03 1.90 -10.15
N GLY A 204 -7.92 2.77 -9.14
CA GLY A 204 -6.76 3.65 -8.93
C GLY A 204 -6.46 4.53 -10.15
N LEU A 205 -5.29 4.36 -10.77
CA LEU A 205 -4.88 5.12 -11.96
C LEU A 205 -5.82 4.96 -13.16
N HIS A 206 -6.56 3.87 -13.22
CA HIS A 206 -7.50 3.56 -14.32
C HIS A 206 -8.97 3.79 -13.96
N ALA A 207 -9.26 4.49 -12.84
CA ALA A 207 -10.63 4.73 -12.41
C ALA A 207 -11.47 5.52 -13.44
N ASP A 208 -10.86 6.42 -14.17
CA ASP A 208 -11.47 7.15 -15.28
C ASP A 208 -11.84 6.24 -16.45
N THR A 209 -10.96 5.31 -16.81
CA THR A 209 -11.20 4.30 -17.87
C THR A 209 -12.37 3.38 -17.49
N ILE A 210 -12.39 2.90 -16.23
CA ILE A 210 -13.49 2.08 -15.74
C ILE A 210 -14.80 2.89 -15.68
N SER A 211 -14.77 4.14 -15.22
CA SER A 211 -15.94 5.02 -15.24
C SER A 211 -16.55 5.14 -16.65
N ALA A 212 -15.71 5.34 -17.66
CA ALA A 212 -16.13 5.41 -19.05
C ALA A 212 -16.73 4.08 -19.56
N ALA A 213 -16.13 2.92 -19.18
CA ALA A 213 -16.62 1.61 -19.58
C ALA A 213 -18.03 1.29 -19.05
N PHE A 214 -18.44 1.93 -17.95
CA PHE A 214 -19.78 1.81 -17.36
C PHE A 214 -20.73 2.94 -17.77
N GLY A 215 -20.31 3.89 -18.63
CA GLY A 215 -21.09 5.06 -18.99
C GLY A 215 -21.38 6.00 -17.82
N ALA A 216 -20.55 5.96 -16.79
CA ALA A 216 -20.62 6.79 -15.61
C ALA A 216 -20.04 8.20 -15.86
N GLU A 217 -19.65 8.92 -14.82
CA GLU A 217 -19.10 10.28 -14.91
C GLU A 217 -17.79 10.32 -15.69
N HIS A 218 -17.62 11.37 -16.48
CA HIS A 218 -16.40 11.64 -17.20
C HIS A 218 -15.45 12.49 -16.33
N PHE A 219 -14.28 11.97 -16.06
CA PHE A 219 -13.17 12.65 -15.40
C PHE A 219 -11.84 12.07 -15.88
N THR A 220 -10.74 12.70 -15.55
CA THR A 220 -9.40 12.24 -15.94
C THR A 220 -8.53 12.12 -14.69
N ILE A 221 -7.93 10.94 -14.48
CA ILE A 221 -6.92 10.73 -13.46
C ILE A 221 -5.57 11.20 -13.99
N ALA A 222 -4.99 12.19 -13.32
CA ALA A 222 -3.65 12.69 -13.60
C ALA A 222 -2.62 11.94 -12.76
N PRO A 223 -1.71 11.15 -13.36
CA PRO A 223 -0.68 10.48 -12.58
C PRO A 223 0.33 11.51 -12.03
N ARG A 224 0.65 11.39 -10.73
CA ARG A 224 1.68 12.19 -10.06
C ARG A 224 2.77 11.27 -9.52
N LYS A 225 3.94 11.33 -10.15
CA LYS A 225 5.07 10.45 -9.86
C LYS A 225 5.82 10.87 -8.59
N GLY A 226 6.15 9.89 -7.77
CA GLY A 226 7.04 10.03 -6.63
C GLY A 226 8.17 9.02 -6.73
N GLU A 227 9.40 9.53 -6.80
CA GLU A 227 10.61 8.72 -6.84
C GLU A 227 11.23 8.60 -5.45
N TYR A 228 11.88 7.47 -5.19
CA TYR A 228 12.42 7.12 -3.87
C TYR A 228 13.77 6.45 -4.00
N TYR A 229 14.59 6.60 -2.96
CA TYR A 229 15.67 5.68 -2.64
C TYR A 229 15.32 4.82 -1.43
N LEU A 230 15.77 3.57 -1.46
CA LEU A 230 15.80 2.67 -0.30
C LEU A 230 17.23 2.51 0.18
N LEU A 231 17.48 2.82 1.44
CA LEU A 231 18.78 2.66 2.10
C LEU A 231 18.81 1.35 2.91
N ASP A 232 19.99 0.78 2.99
CA ASP A 232 20.24 -0.46 3.72
C ASP A 232 19.95 -0.31 5.22
N ARG A 233 19.55 -1.41 5.87
CA ARG A 233 19.29 -1.45 7.31
C ARG A 233 20.51 -1.17 8.19
N THR A 234 21.73 -1.30 7.64
CA THR A 234 22.98 -0.98 8.33
C THR A 234 23.33 0.50 8.29
N THR A 235 22.53 1.33 7.64
CA THR A 235 22.75 2.78 7.59
C THR A 235 22.76 3.40 9.00
N LYS A 236 23.68 4.34 9.21
CA LYS A 236 23.73 5.16 10.44
C LYS A 236 22.63 6.22 10.48
N ALA A 237 22.01 6.49 9.34
CA ALA A 237 21.00 7.53 9.15
C ALA A 237 19.57 7.07 9.49
N LYS A 238 19.37 5.85 10.00
CA LYS A 238 18.03 5.35 10.34
C LYS A 238 17.41 6.17 11.47
N PRO A 239 16.35 6.95 11.20
CA PRO A 239 15.63 7.66 12.23
C PRO A 239 14.72 6.72 13.02
N SER A 240 14.27 7.15 14.19
CA SER A 240 13.28 6.45 15.01
C SER A 240 11.84 6.87 14.68
N ARG A 241 11.67 7.97 13.98
CA ARG A 241 10.38 8.57 13.59
C ARG A 241 10.36 8.97 12.13
N VAL A 242 9.18 9.15 11.57
CA VAL A 242 9.05 9.72 10.22
C VAL A 242 9.37 11.20 10.28
N ILE A 243 10.29 11.67 9.45
CA ILE A 243 10.72 13.06 9.40
C ILE A 243 10.21 13.70 8.13
N PHE A 244 9.46 14.79 8.29
CA PHE A 244 9.01 15.70 7.23
C PHE A 244 9.78 17.00 7.33
N PRO A 245 10.18 17.63 6.22
CA PRO A 245 10.46 19.07 6.21
C PRO A 245 9.14 19.84 6.33
N VAL A 246 9.23 21.14 6.53
CA VAL A 246 8.05 22.02 6.42
C VAL A 246 7.49 21.95 5.00
N PRO A 247 6.16 21.70 4.84
CA PRO A 247 5.57 21.56 3.51
C PRO A 247 5.58 22.87 2.74
N THR A 248 5.71 22.75 1.42
CA THR A 248 5.54 23.87 0.49
C THR A 248 4.15 23.82 -0.15
N GLU A 249 3.78 24.84 -0.94
CA GLU A 249 2.54 24.85 -1.71
C GLU A 249 2.44 23.68 -2.71
N VAL A 250 3.59 23.15 -3.16
CA VAL A 250 3.67 22.13 -4.21
C VAL A 250 3.72 20.72 -3.64
N SER A 251 4.37 20.52 -2.48
CA SER A 251 4.57 19.18 -1.92
C SER A 251 4.84 19.18 -0.42
N LYS A 252 4.70 18.00 0.20
CA LYS A 252 5.10 17.75 1.61
C LYS A 252 6.62 17.65 1.78
N GLY A 253 7.40 17.86 0.71
CA GLY A 253 8.86 17.76 0.69
C GLY A 253 9.39 16.33 0.60
N ILE A 254 10.72 16.20 0.68
CA ILE A 254 11.42 14.91 0.70
C ILE A 254 11.51 14.44 2.15
N LEU A 255 10.93 13.29 2.42
CA LEU A 255 10.83 12.69 3.76
C LEU A 255 12.02 11.75 4.02
N VAL A 256 12.33 11.55 5.31
CA VAL A 256 13.20 10.46 5.76
C VAL A 256 12.36 9.53 6.64
N ILE A 257 12.17 8.30 6.18
CA ILE A 257 11.15 7.39 6.69
C ILE A 257 11.81 6.10 7.16
N PRO A 258 11.78 5.76 8.44
CA PRO A 258 12.12 4.41 8.86
C PRO A 258 11.07 3.43 8.30
N THR A 259 11.47 2.23 7.94
CA THR A 259 10.51 1.18 7.59
C THR A 259 10.39 0.18 8.73
N VAL A 260 9.25 -0.46 8.87
CA VAL A 260 9.01 -1.53 9.85
C VAL A 260 10.01 -2.67 9.73
N GLU A 261 10.67 -2.77 8.58
CA GLU A 261 11.66 -3.80 8.27
C GLU A 261 13.10 -3.36 8.54
N GLY A 262 13.29 -2.15 9.04
CA GLY A 262 14.58 -1.63 9.48
C GLY A 262 15.42 -0.96 8.40
N THR A 263 14.97 -0.89 7.16
CA THR A 263 15.54 -0.06 6.09
C THR A 263 15.10 1.39 6.24
N VAL A 264 15.58 2.29 5.37
CA VAL A 264 15.14 3.70 5.35
C VAL A 264 14.72 4.06 3.93
N LEU A 265 13.53 4.64 3.80
CA LEU A 265 13.08 5.28 2.56
C LEU A 265 13.39 6.77 2.61
N ILE A 266 13.93 7.31 1.53
CA ILE A 266 14.03 8.75 1.32
C ILE A 266 13.27 9.14 0.05
N GLY A 267 12.45 10.18 0.15
CA GLY A 267 11.48 10.57 -0.86
C GLY A 267 10.10 10.81 -0.23
N PRO A 268 9.06 10.92 -1.05
CA PRO A 268 9.04 10.93 -2.50
C PRO A 268 9.27 12.31 -3.10
N THR A 269 9.61 12.33 -4.38
CA THR A 269 9.42 13.52 -5.20
C THR A 269 7.94 13.72 -5.56
N ALA A 270 7.63 14.81 -6.26
CA ALA A 270 6.25 15.12 -6.68
C ALA A 270 6.27 15.78 -8.06
N SER A 271 6.37 14.97 -9.11
CA SER A 271 6.35 15.43 -10.50
C SER A 271 5.09 14.95 -11.23
N SER A 272 4.61 15.75 -12.19
CA SER A 272 3.55 15.33 -13.10
C SER A 272 4.08 14.28 -14.06
N ALA A 273 3.28 13.23 -14.33
CA ALA A 273 3.55 12.26 -15.37
C ALA A 273 2.42 12.27 -16.40
N GLN A 274 2.75 11.99 -17.66
CA GLN A 274 1.75 11.87 -18.72
C GLN A 274 1.27 10.43 -18.86
N ASP A 275 2.17 9.48 -18.66
CA ASP A 275 1.91 8.06 -18.80
C ASP A 275 1.62 7.43 -17.43
N LYS A 276 0.55 6.65 -17.36
CA LYS A 276 0.14 5.87 -16.18
C LYS A 276 1.04 4.64 -15.93
N GLU A 277 1.96 4.37 -16.83
CA GLU A 277 2.94 3.27 -16.76
C GLU A 277 4.41 3.77 -16.65
N ASP A 278 4.63 5.08 -16.45
CA ASP A 278 5.99 5.63 -16.27
C ASP A 278 6.49 5.42 -14.84
N PHE A 279 7.09 4.27 -14.59
CA PHE A 279 7.75 3.92 -13.32
C PHE A 279 9.27 4.15 -13.34
N ALA A 280 9.81 4.83 -14.36
CA ALA A 280 11.23 5.12 -14.42
C ALA A 280 11.64 6.16 -13.36
N THR A 281 12.80 5.96 -12.75
CA THR A 281 13.46 6.98 -11.93
C THR A 281 14.40 7.81 -12.78
N THR A 282 14.58 9.09 -12.41
CA THR A 282 15.40 10.04 -13.16
C THR A 282 16.56 10.54 -12.31
N ARG A 283 17.71 10.76 -12.96
CA ARG A 283 18.94 11.19 -12.28
C ARG A 283 18.71 12.46 -11.47
N ASP A 284 18.13 13.48 -12.09
CA ASP A 284 17.94 14.80 -11.46
C ASP A 284 17.06 14.71 -10.21
N GLN A 285 15.98 13.89 -10.26
CA GLN A 285 15.10 13.69 -9.11
C GLN A 285 15.79 12.89 -8.00
N LEU A 286 16.59 11.89 -8.35
CA LEU A 286 17.35 11.10 -7.40
C LEU A 286 18.45 11.93 -6.71
N GLU A 287 19.14 12.81 -7.43
CA GLU A 287 20.10 13.78 -6.87
C GLU A 287 19.39 14.77 -5.93
N HIS A 288 18.21 15.28 -6.32
CA HIS A 288 17.39 16.14 -5.47
C HIS A 288 16.96 15.45 -4.17
N ILE A 289 16.57 14.16 -4.23
CA ILE A 289 16.20 13.38 -3.04
C ILE A 289 17.36 13.30 -2.05
N LEU A 290 18.56 12.94 -2.51
CA LEU A 290 19.74 12.85 -1.64
C LEU A 290 20.11 14.19 -1.00
N HIS A 291 20.10 15.26 -1.80
CA HIS A 291 20.38 16.60 -1.30
C HIS A 291 19.39 17.02 -0.19
N SER A 292 18.10 16.93 -0.48
CA SER A 292 17.04 17.36 0.45
C SER A 292 16.97 16.49 1.69
N ALA A 293 17.17 15.17 1.57
CA ALA A 293 17.16 14.28 2.72
C ALA A 293 18.35 14.55 3.66
N ARG A 294 19.52 14.91 3.13
CA ARG A 294 20.71 15.31 3.91
C ARG A 294 20.50 16.62 4.68
N MET A 295 19.65 17.51 4.20
CA MET A 295 19.26 18.71 4.95
C MET A 295 18.55 18.32 6.26
N MET A 296 17.72 17.28 6.26
CA MET A 296 17.01 16.80 7.43
C MET A 296 17.85 15.86 8.30
N VAL A 297 18.61 14.94 7.68
CA VAL A 297 19.45 13.93 8.36
C VAL A 297 20.84 13.91 7.71
N PRO A 298 21.81 14.68 8.21
CA PRO A 298 23.13 14.88 7.57
C PRO A 298 23.96 13.60 7.39
N SER A 299 23.68 12.55 8.17
CA SER A 299 24.37 11.25 8.11
C SER A 299 23.98 10.35 6.94
N ILE A 300 23.04 10.76 6.08
CA ILE A 300 22.62 10.01 4.88
C ILE A 300 23.80 9.91 3.88
N SER A 301 24.09 8.67 3.50
CA SER A 301 25.16 8.33 2.53
C SER A 301 24.62 7.64 1.30
N GLU A 302 25.15 7.99 0.12
CA GLU A 302 24.88 7.27 -1.13
C GLU A 302 25.34 5.81 -1.08
N ASN A 303 26.37 5.51 -0.29
CA ASN A 303 26.90 4.17 -0.15
C ASN A 303 25.91 3.21 0.53
N ASP A 304 24.87 3.73 1.19
CA ASP A 304 23.84 2.94 1.85
C ASP A 304 22.66 2.62 0.90
N VAL A 305 22.65 3.18 -0.31
CA VAL A 305 21.57 2.96 -1.30
C VAL A 305 21.60 1.52 -1.80
N ILE A 306 20.48 0.81 -1.69
CA ILE A 306 20.29 -0.53 -2.26
C ILE A 306 19.49 -0.51 -3.57
N THR A 307 18.54 0.39 -3.71
CA THR A 307 17.71 0.50 -4.92
C THR A 307 16.99 1.84 -4.98
N SER A 308 16.47 2.17 -6.16
CA SER A 308 15.48 3.23 -6.37
C SER A 308 14.21 2.66 -6.99
N PHE A 309 13.10 3.35 -6.80
CA PHE A 309 11.83 3.01 -7.45
C PHE A 309 10.95 4.25 -7.55
N ALA A 310 9.91 4.17 -8.38
CA ALA A 310 8.88 5.19 -8.48
C ALA A 310 7.48 4.61 -8.26
N GLY A 311 6.58 5.43 -7.72
CA GLY A 311 5.17 5.14 -7.60
C GLY A 311 4.34 6.27 -8.19
N LEU A 312 3.19 5.91 -8.77
CA LEU A 312 2.25 6.87 -9.37
C LEU A 312 1.02 7.04 -8.48
N ARG A 313 0.75 8.29 -8.06
CA ARG A 313 -0.47 8.64 -7.33
C ARG A 313 -1.59 8.91 -8.32
N ALA A 314 -2.77 8.36 -8.06
CA ALA A 314 -3.98 8.59 -8.84
C ALA A 314 -4.62 9.93 -8.44
N SER A 315 -4.17 11.05 -9.01
CA SER A 315 -4.64 12.38 -8.64
C SER A 315 -5.89 12.78 -9.42
N TYR A 316 -6.88 13.33 -8.71
CA TYR A 316 -8.04 13.99 -9.28
C TYR A 316 -8.49 15.13 -8.35
N GLY A 317 -8.38 16.36 -8.80
CA GLY A 317 -8.67 17.52 -7.95
C GLY A 317 -7.87 17.56 -6.63
N ASN A 318 -8.45 18.21 -5.64
CA ASN A 318 -7.81 18.43 -4.32
C ASN A 318 -8.34 17.50 -3.22
N ASP A 319 -9.36 16.68 -3.49
CA ASP A 319 -9.99 15.78 -2.52
C ASP A 319 -10.23 14.40 -3.13
N PHE A 320 -10.65 13.42 -2.33
CA PHE A 320 -11.10 12.13 -2.81
C PHE A 320 -12.45 12.24 -3.52
N TYR A 321 -12.59 11.54 -4.63
CA TYR A 321 -13.87 11.43 -5.33
C TYR A 321 -14.51 10.07 -5.02
N ILE A 322 -15.35 10.04 -3.98
CA ILE A 322 -16.05 8.84 -3.53
C ILE A 322 -17.55 9.15 -3.46
N ALA A 323 -18.33 8.62 -4.42
CA ALA A 323 -19.75 8.89 -4.53
C ALA A 323 -20.49 7.79 -5.31
N ASN A 324 -21.80 7.68 -5.10
CA ASN A 324 -22.67 6.98 -6.04
C ASN A 324 -22.70 7.73 -7.36
N SER A 325 -22.63 7.00 -8.49
CA SER A 325 -22.79 7.59 -9.80
C SER A 325 -24.22 8.10 -10.01
N GLU A 326 -24.34 9.29 -10.61
CA GLU A 326 -25.63 9.84 -11.04
C GLU A 326 -26.07 9.30 -12.41
N LYS A 327 -25.10 8.81 -13.22
CA LYS A 327 -25.34 8.34 -14.59
C LYS A 327 -25.44 6.82 -14.67
N ALA A 328 -24.66 6.10 -13.88
CA ALA A 328 -24.60 4.64 -13.87
C ALA A 328 -25.27 4.10 -12.60
N PRO A 329 -26.45 3.47 -12.68
CA PRO A 329 -27.18 3.00 -11.50
C PRO A 329 -26.40 1.87 -10.77
N ALA A 330 -26.45 1.89 -9.44
CA ALA A 330 -25.77 0.92 -8.58
C ALA A 330 -24.23 0.84 -8.80
N PHE A 331 -23.62 1.96 -9.18
CA PHE A 331 -22.21 2.11 -9.43
C PHE A 331 -21.61 3.15 -8.48
N VAL A 332 -20.56 2.76 -7.74
CA VAL A 332 -19.87 3.62 -6.78
C VAL A 332 -18.48 3.95 -7.30
N GLN A 333 -18.15 5.22 -7.39
CA GLN A 333 -16.81 5.71 -7.70
C GLN A 333 -15.95 5.75 -6.42
N VAL A 334 -14.70 5.26 -6.51
CA VAL A 334 -13.63 5.42 -5.52
C VAL A 334 -12.38 5.85 -6.29
N ALA A 335 -12.29 7.13 -6.60
CA ALA A 335 -11.30 7.70 -7.51
C ALA A 335 -10.55 8.88 -6.86
N GLY A 336 -9.44 9.27 -7.44
CA GLY A 336 -8.62 10.37 -6.93
C GLY A 336 -7.94 10.05 -5.58
N ILE A 337 -7.76 8.77 -5.27
CA ILE A 337 -7.18 8.35 -3.98
C ILE A 337 -5.66 8.45 -4.06
N GLN A 338 -5.16 9.63 -3.70
CA GLN A 338 -3.75 9.94 -3.50
C GLN A 338 -3.43 9.95 -1.99
N SER A 339 -2.27 10.51 -1.56
CA SER A 339 -2.00 10.71 -0.13
C SER A 339 -3.10 11.58 0.50
N PRO A 340 -3.64 11.18 1.65
CA PRO A 340 -3.28 10.10 2.55
C PRO A 340 -4.06 8.78 2.36
N GLY A 341 -4.29 8.34 1.14
CA GLY A 341 -5.17 7.22 0.79
C GLY A 341 -4.87 5.89 1.50
N LEU A 342 -3.60 5.57 1.76
CA LEU A 342 -3.22 4.37 2.52
C LEU A 342 -3.82 4.43 3.94
N THR A 343 -3.63 5.56 4.62
CA THR A 343 -4.19 5.80 5.97
C THR A 343 -5.71 5.80 5.96
N ALA A 344 -6.32 6.42 4.96
CA ALA A 344 -7.78 6.53 4.85
C ALA A 344 -8.45 5.21 4.41
N SER A 345 -7.70 4.27 3.85
CA SER A 345 -8.28 3.10 3.17
C SER A 345 -9.19 2.22 4.04
N PRO A 346 -8.96 2.01 5.35
CA PRO A 346 -9.91 1.29 6.19
C PRO A 346 -11.24 2.03 6.34
N ALA A 347 -11.21 3.35 6.52
CA ALA A 347 -12.41 4.18 6.60
C ALA A 347 -13.13 4.31 5.25
N ILE A 348 -12.40 4.24 4.12
CA ILE A 348 -13.01 4.16 2.79
C ILE A 348 -13.87 2.90 2.67
N GLY A 349 -13.44 1.77 3.23
CA GLY A 349 -14.23 0.54 3.27
C GLY A 349 -15.58 0.74 3.95
N GLU A 350 -15.59 1.41 5.12
CA GLU A 350 -16.82 1.75 5.85
C GLU A 350 -17.69 2.73 5.05
N TYR A 351 -17.09 3.77 4.50
CA TYR A 351 -17.79 4.80 3.74
C TYR A 351 -18.48 4.23 2.49
N VAL A 352 -17.79 3.37 1.74
CA VAL A 352 -18.35 2.71 0.53
C VAL A 352 -19.47 1.74 0.90
N LYS A 353 -19.34 0.98 1.97
CA LYS A 353 -20.43 0.14 2.51
C LYS A 353 -21.70 1.00 2.75
N ASP A 354 -21.56 2.20 3.33
CA ASP A 354 -22.69 3.10 3.58
C ASP A 354 -23.29 3.68 2.28
N LEU A 355 -22.46 3.95 1.27
CA LEU A 355 -22.93 4.36 -0.07
C LEU A 355 -23.73 3.25 -0.75
N LEU A 356 -23.25 2.00 -0.70
CA LEU A 356 -23.95 0.83 -1.24
C LEU A 356 -25.28 0.60 -0.52
N LYS A 357 -25.33 0.75 0.80
CA LYS A 357 -26.57 0.70 1.57
C LYS A 357 -27.56 1.77 1.14
N LYS A 358 -27.10 3.02 0.93
CA LYS A 358 -27.92 4.12 0.41
C LYS A 358 -28.42 3.86 -1.02
N ALA A 359 -27.65 3.11 -1.82
CA ALA A 359 -28.06 2.68 -3.16
C ALA A 359 -29.01 1.49 -3.15
N GLY A 360 -29.40 0.97 -1.97
CA GLY A 360 -30.39 -0.09 -1.82
C GLY A 360 -29.81 -1.49 -1.54
N LEU A 361 -28.48 -1.64 -1.39
CA LEU A 361 -27.88 -2.93 -1.00
C LEU A 361 -28.34 -3.32 0.41
N ARG A 362 -28.98 -4.50 0.52
CA ARG A 362 -29.36 -5.06 1.81
C ARG A 362 -28.15 -5.67 2.50
N LEU A 363 -27.85 -5.24 3.72
CA LEU A 363 -26.75 -5.72 4.54
C LEU A 363 -27.29 -6.55 5.70
N VAL A 364 -26.97 -7.84 5.71
CA VAL A 364 -27.26 -8.79 6.80
C VAL A 364 -25.93 -9.33 7.27
N GLU A 365 -25.59 -9.15 8.52
CA GLU A 365 -24.29 -9.58 9.07
C GLU A 365 -24.18 -11.11 9.11
N LYS A 366 -22.99 -11.63 8.74
CA LYS A 366 -22.66 -13.05 8.85
C LYS A 366 -22.37 -13.42 10.30
N PRO A 367 -23.07 -14.38 10.89
CA PRO A 367 -22.76 -14.84 12.25
C PRO A 367 -21.40 -15.54 12.35
N SER A 368 -20.88 -16.07 11.25
CA SER A 368 -19.63 -16.83 11.17
C SER A 368 -18.44 -16.02 10.64
N TRP A 369 -18.55 -14.69 10.55
CA TRP A 369 -17.43 -13.87 10.10
C TRP A 369 -16.25 -13.92 11.06
N ASP A 370 -15.06 -14.23 10.51
CA ASP A 370 -13.81 -14.31 11.29
C ASP A 370 -12.83 -13.20 10.86
N PRO A 371 -12.53 -12.23 11.75
CA PRO A 371 -11.63 -11.12 11.43
C PRO A 371 -10.15 -11.51 11.31
N TYR A 372 -9.75 -12.62 11.91
CA TYR A 372 -8.36 -12.99 12.09
C TYR A 372 -7.80 -13.72 10.88
N VAL A 373 -6.60 -13.33 10.48
CA VAL A 373 -5.76 -14.04 9.50
C VAL A 373 -4.67 -14.82 10.26
N HIS A 374 -4.36 -16.01 9.78
CA HIS A 374 -3.28 -16.81 10.37
C HIS A 374 -1.93 -16.13 10.11
N LYS A 375 -1.26 -15.71 11.18
CA LYS A 375 0.08 -15.10 11.09
C LYS A 375 1.11 -16.15 10.69
N VAL A 376 1.84 -15.86 9.61
CA VAL A 376 2.93 -16.73 9.14
C VAL A 376 4.18 -16.41 9.96
N PRO A 377 4.72 -17.35 10.74
CA PRO A 377 5.99 -17.14 11.43
C PRO A 377 7.11 -16.81 10.45
N ARG A 378 7.89 -15.78 10.75
CA ARG A 378 9.02 -15.34 9.91
C ARG A 378 10.34 -15.72 10.59
N ALA A 379 11.20 -16.43 9.87
CA ALA A 379 12.51 -16.86 10.38
C ALA A 379 13.39 -15.69 10.84
N ARG A 380 13.20 -14.50 10.26
CA ARG A 380 13.96 -13.29 10.63
C ARG A 380 13.62 -12.73 12.01
N ASP A 381 12.38 -12.91 12.44
CA ASP A 381 11.86 -12.35 13.70
C ASP A 381 11.94 -13.36 14.84
N ALA A 382 12.21 -14.63 14.51
CA ALA A 382 12.36 -15.70 15.48
C ALA A 382 13.70 -15.60 16.22
N ASP A 383 13.66 -15.69 17.56
CA ASP A 383 14.84 -15.98 18.37
C ASP A 383 15.32 -17.43 18.11
N PRO A 384 16.55 -17.80 18.53
CA PRO A 384 17.09 -19.14 18.26
C PRO A 384 16.21 -20.28 18.75
N TYR A 385 15.58 -20.18 19.92
CA TYR A 385 14.73 -21.23 20.48
C TYR A 385 13.42 -21.37 19.68
N THR A 386 12.81 -20.26 19.33
CA THR A 386 11.62 -20.22 18.47
C THR A 386 11.95 -20.80 17.09
N LEU A 387 13.11 -20.45 16.51
CA LEU A 387 13.53 -20.97 15.22
C LEU A 387 13.74 -22.49 15.26
N ASP A 388 14.39 -23.02 16.30
CA ASP A 388 14.56 -24.47 16.49
C ASP A 388 13.20 -25.19 16.58
N THR A 389 12.23 -24.58 17.27
CA THR A 389 10.87 -25.10 17.36
C THR A 389 10.18 -25.12 15.99
N LEU A 390 10.32 -24.06 15.20
CA LEU A 390 9.77 -23.97 13.83
C LEU A 390 10.41 -25.04 12.92
N VAL A 391 11.73 -25.22 13.00
CA VAL A 391 12.46 -26.23 12.22
C VAL A 391 12.04 -27.67 12.62
N ALA A 392 11.80 -27.92 13.90
CA ALA A 392 11.28 -29.23 14.35
C ALA A 392 9.87 -29.52 13.82
N GLN A 393 9.03 -28.50 13.65
CA GLN A 393 7.68 -28.63 13.08
C GLN A 393 7.70 -28.74 11.54
N ASP A 394 8.54 -27.96 10.90
CA ASP A 394 8.70 -27.90 9.44
C ASP A 394 10.18 -27.65 9.10
N PRO A 395 10.93 -28.69 8.68
CA PRO A 395 12.36 -28.58 8.35
C PRO A 395 12.70 -27.51 7.32
N ALA A 396 11.74 -27.09 6.48
CA ALA A 396 11.92 -26.03 5.49
C ALA A 396 12.20 -24.66 6.12
N TYR A 397 11.90 -24.45 7.41
CA TYR A 397 12.35 -23.25 8.14
C TYR A 397 13.87 -23.21 8.36
N GLY A 398 14.55 -24.36 8.30
CA GLY A 398 16.01 -24.46 8.43
C GLY A 398 16.79 -24.06 7.17
N ASP A 399 16.16 -24.05 5.97
CA ASP A 399 16.81 -23.56 4.74
C ASP A 399 16.50 -22.06 4.52
N ILE A 400 17.47 -21.21 4.84
CA ILE A 400 17.39 -19.77 4.59
C ILE A 400 17.73 -19.50 3.13
N VAL A 401 16.69 -19.31 2.32
CA VAL A 401 16.76 -19.07 0.87
C VAL A 401 17.24 -17.63 0.59
N CYS A 402 16.62 -16.64 1.22
CA CYS A 402 17.04 -15.24 1.10
C CYS A 402 17.84 -14.81 2.33
N ARG A 403 19.18 -14.74 2.19
CA ARG A 403 20.08 -14.41 3.32
C ARG A 403 19.97 -12.95 3.76
N CYS A 404 19.77 -12.01 2.83
CA CYS A 404 19.68 -10.57 3.14
C CYS A 404 18.46 -10.26 4.02
N GLU A 405 17.32 -10.89 3.71
CA GLU A 405 16.04 -10.69 4.42
C GLU A 405 15.73 -11.84 5.39
N ARG A 406 16.62 -12.87 5.50
CA ARG A 406 16.44 -14.05 6.35
C ARG A 406 15.11 -14.75 6.14
N VAL A 407 14.73 -14.96 4.87
CA VAL A 407 13.49 -15.65 4.49
C VAL A 407 13.80 -17.13 4.25
N SER A 408 13.05 -18.00 4.92
CA SER A 408 13.17 -19.46 4.83
C SER A 408 12.43 -20.01 3.60
N GLU A 409 12.72 -21.27 3.24
CA GLU A 409 11.98 -22.01 2.23
C GLU A 409 10.51 -22.20 2.64
N ALA A 410 10.22 -22.44 3.92
CA ALA A 410 8.88 -22.61 4.44
C ALA A 410 7.99 -21.37 4.17
N GLU A 411 8.53 -20.16 4.35
CA GLU A 411 7.80 -18.91 4.07
C GLU A 411 7.50 -18.77 2.57
N ILE A 412 8.46 -19.12 1.70
CA ILE A 412 8.29 -19.09 0.23
C ILE A 412 7.22 -20.10 -0.21
N VAL A 413 7.26 -21.32 0.31
CA VAL A 413 6.26 -22.37 0.01
C VAL A 413 4.86 -21.92 0.45
N LYS A 414 4.74 -21.28 1.63
CA LYS A 414 3.46 -20.75 2.09
C LYS A 414 2.93 -19.64 1.16
N ALA A 415 3.80 -18.74 0.70
CA ALA A 415 3.42 -17.73 -0.29
C ALA A 415 2.90 -18.37 -1.59
N ILE A 416 3.59 -19.37 -2.12
CA ILE A 416 3.17 -20.08 -3.34
C ILE A 416 1.81 -20.76 -3.14
N ARG A 417 1.61 -21.45 -2.01
CA ARG A 417 0.35 -22.13 -1.67
C ARG A 417 -0.81 -21.16 -1.40
N ALA A 418 -0.52 -19.92 -0.99
CA ALA A 418 -1.49 -18.84 -0.90
C ALA A 418 -1.89 -18.25 -2.29
N GLY A 419 -1.23 -18.71 -3.38
CA GLY A 419 -1.53 -18.30 -4.75
C GLY A 419 -0.56 -17.29 -5.35
N HIS A 420 0.53 -16.92 -4.66
CA HIS A 420 1.54 -15.99 -5.16
C HIS A 420 2.60 -16.74 -5.97
N THR A 421 2.33 -16.92 -7.27
CA THR A 421 3.11 -17.80 -8.17
C THR A 421 4.08 -17.05 -9.09
N THR A 422 4.32 -15.76 -8.84
CA THR A 422 5.34 -14.95 -9.55
C THR A 422 6.47 -14.56 -8.60
N LEU A 423 7.60 -14.14 -9.17
CA LEU A 423 8.73 -13.69 -8.34
C LEU A 423 8.35 -12.42 -7.54
N ASP A 424 7.62 -11.48 -8.13
CA ASP A 424 7.16 -10.29 -7.41
C ASP A 424 6.06 -10.61 -6.39
N GLY A 425 5.14 -11.54 -6.66
CA GLY A 425 4.16 -12.01 -5.67
C GLY A 425 4.85 -12.57 -4.43
N ILE A 426 5.83 -13.49 -4.60
CA ILE A 426 6.64 -14.03 -3.50
C ILE A 426 7.43 -12.91 -2.81
N LYS A 427 8.05 -12.00 -3.58
CA LYS A 427 8.82 -10.86 -3.07
C LYS A 427 7.98 -9.98 -2.14
N TYR A 428 6.77 -9.60 -2.55
CA TYR A 428 5.90 -8.73 -1.76
C TYR A 428 5.21 -9.46 -0.61
N TYR A 429 5.05 -10.78 -0.69
CA TYR A 429 4.52 -11.58 0.41
C TYR A 429 5.55 -11.85 1.50
N THR A 430 6.80 -12.22 1.13
CA THR A 430 7.84 -12.70 2.05
C THR A 430 8.99 -11.73 2.29
N ARG A 431 9.18 -10.71 1.45
CA ARG A 431 10.36 -9.85 1.30
C ARG A 431 11.60 -10.52 0.69
N ALA A 432 11.54 -11.78 0.29
CA ALA A 432 12.64 -12.35 -0.50
C ALA A 432 12.95 -11.44 -1.71
N GLN A 433 14.22 -11.25 -2.04
CA GLN A 433 14.72 -10.37 -3.11
C GLN A 433 14.69 -8.84 -2.81
N MET A 434 14.29 -8.39 -1.61
CA MET A 434 14.25 -6.95 -1.27
C MET A 434 15.50 -6.41 -0.58
N GLY A 435 16.41 -7.28 -0.14
CA GLY A 435 17.62 -6.86 0.54
C GLY A 435 18.73 -6.42 -0.42
N ARG A 436 19.92 -6.11 0.12
CA ARG A 436 21.07 -5.50 -0.58
C ARG A 436 21.43 -6.11 -1.94
N CYS A 437 21.28 -7.43 -2.13
CA CYS A 437 21.62 -8.09 -3.39
C CYS A 437 20.51 -8.05 -4.45
N GLN A 438 19.31 -7.53 -4.11
CA GLN A 438 18.17 -7.40 -5.01
C GLN A 438 17.87 -8.68 -5.81
N GLY A 439 17.91 -9.84 -5.14
CA GLY A 439 17.64 -11.14 -5.74
C GLY A 439 18.84 -11.86 -6.35
N GLY A 440 20.04 -11.26 -6.37
CA GLY A 440 21.21 -11.82 -7.03
C GLY A 440 21.60 -13.24 -6.59
N PHE A 441 21.26 -13.63 -5.35
CA PHE A 441 21.55 -14.98 -4.85
C PHE A 441 20.32 -15.87 -4.70
N CYS A 442 19.15 -15.32 -4.33
CA CYS A 442 17.99 -16.12 -3.99
C CYS A 442 17.06 -16.42 -5.16
N THR A 443 17.07 -15.62 -6.24
CA THR A 443 16.17 -15.80 -7.38
C THR A 443 16.19 -17.22 -7.96
N TYR A 444 17.38 -17.79 -8.18
CA TYR A 444 17.51 -19.16 -8.70
C TYR A 444 16.86 -20.20 -7.76
N LYS A 445 17.09 -20.10 -6.46
CA LYS A 445 16.48 -21.01 -5.48
C LYS A 445 14.95 -20.86 -5.47
N ILE A 446 14.45 -19.61 -5.51
CA ILE A 446 13.00 -19.32 -5.55
C ILE A 446 12.37 -19.94 -6.81
N ILE A 447 12.99 -19.78 -7.96
CA ILE A 447 12.54 -20.41 -9.22
C ILE A 447 12.43 -21.94 -9.07
N ARG A 448 13.44 -22.59 -8.51
CA ARG A 448 13.40 -24.04 -8.28
C ARG A 448 12.27 -24.47 -7.34
N ILE A 449 12.01 -23.67 -6.28
CA ILE A 449 10.90 -23.92 -5.35
C ILE A 449 9.57 -23.74 -6.10
N LEU A 450 9.41 -22.67 -6.89
CA LEU A 450 8.23 -22.45 -7.73
C LEU A 450 7.96 -23.65 -8.67
N MET A 451 8.98 -24.10 -9.41
CA MET A 451 8.84 -25.26 -10.29
C MET A 451 8.36 -26.51 -9.53
N ARG A 452 8.94 -26.76 -8.36
CA ARG A 452 8.58 -27.92 -7.53
C ARG A 452 7.14 -27.84 -7.01
N GLU A 453 6.73 -26.68 -6.51
CA GLU A 453 5.42 -26.53 -5.88
C GLU A 453 4.27 -26.37 -6.90
N THR A 454 4.55 -25.85 -8.10
CA THR A 454 3.52 -25.52 -9.10
C THR A 454 3.54 -26.45 -10.32
N GLY A 455 4.64 -27.16 -10.58
CA GLY A 455 4.85 -27.92 -11.82
C GLY A 455 5.17 -27.06 -13.05
N MET A 456 5.29 -25.73 -12.89
CA MET A 456 5.67 -24.83 -13.99
C MET A 456 7.06 -25.14 -14.51
N SER A 457 7.25 -25.00 -15.83
CA SER A 457 8.57 -25.01 -16.45
C SER A 457 9.28 -23.66 -16.28
N TRP A 458 10.58 -23.61 -16.52
CA TRP A 458 11.41 -22.41 -16.38
C TRP A 458 10.90 -21.21 -17.17
N ASP A 459 10.45 -21.44 -18.38
CA ASP A 459 9.96 -20.42 -19.32
C ASP A 459 8.55 -19.89 -18.98
N GLN A 460 7.81 -20.61 -18.12
CA GLN A 460 6.53 -20.18 -17.58
C GLN A 460 6.66 -19.29 -16.36
N ILE A 461 7.83 -19.26 -15.71
CA ILE A 461 8.04 -18.42 -14.52
C ILE A 461 8.30 -16.99 -14.94
N THR A 462 7.46 -16.11 -14.45
CA THR A 462 7.51 -14.67 -14.74
C THR A 462 7.89 -13.84 -13.51
N LYS A 463 8.37 -12.64 -13.77
CA LYS A 463 8.60 -11.67 -12.69
C LYS A 463 7.28 -11.18 -12.09
N HIS A 464 6.31 -10.78 -12.91
CA HIS A 464 5.02 -10.20 -12.49
C HIS A 464 3.86 -10.51 -13.46
N GLY A 465 3.92 -11.64 -14.17
CA GLY A 465 2.92 -12.03 -15.18
C GLY A 465 3.22 -11.48 -16.57
N GLY A 466 2.30 -11.73 -17.51
CA GLY A 466 2.41 -11.27 -18.89
C GLY A 466 3.75 -11.66 -19.57
N ASN A 467 4.37 -10.71 -20.26
CA ASN A 467 5.62 -10.91 -20.98
C ASN A 467 6.90 -10.74 -20.12
N SER A 468 6.80 -10.84 -18.78
CA SER A 468 7.91 -10.64 -17.86
C SER A 468 8.70 -11.92 -17.54
N ALA A 469 8.77 -12.88 -18.48
CA ALA A 469 9.58 -14.08 -18.33
C ALA A 469 11.06 -13.71 -18.11
N ILE A 470 11.71 -14.34 -17.12
CA ILE A 470 13.12 -14.08 -16.78
C ILE A 470 14.04 -14.91 -17.67
N LEU A 471 13.61 -16.11 -18.01
CA LEU A 471 14.37 -17.04 -18.85
C LEU A 471 13.61 -17.30 -20.15
N LYS A 472 14.32 -17.39 -21.26
CA LYS A 472 13.79 -17.77 -22.57
C LYS A 472 14.50 -19.02 -23.05
N GLY A 473 13.73 -20.04 -23.44
CA GLY A 473 14.24 -21.30 -23.99
C GLY A 473 14.35 -22.44 -22.96
N SER A 474 14.62 -23.64 -23.42
CA SER A 474 14.90 -24.82 -22.60
C SER A 474 16.36 -24.80 -22.14
N LEU A 475 16.62 -25.14 -20.88
CA LEU A 475 17.96 -25.50 -20.42
C LEU A 475 18.38 -26.86 -21.01
#